data_260ec0dd7f812171716fb282043b3094
#
_entry.id   260ec0dd7f812171716fb282043b3094
#
_cell.length_a   1.000
_cell.length_b   1.000
_cell.length_c   1.000
_cell.angle_alpha   90.00
_cell.angle_beta   90.00
_cell.angle_gamma   90.00
#
_symmetry.space_group_name_H-M   'P 1'
#
loop_
_entity.id
_entity.type
_entity.pdbx_description
1 polymer ?
#
loop_
_entity_poly.entity_id
_entity_poly.type
_entity_poly.pdbx_seq_one_letter_code
_entity_poly.pdbx_strand_id
1 'polypeptide(L)'
;KFGRTTHVELLNAIAQLSHQNCKGIIIDLRDNTGGYMEAAVRMVNEFLPEGQLIVYAQGRKYPRMEDYANGTGSCQKMPLVVLTNESSASASEIFAGAIQDNDRGTIVGRRSFGKGLVQQPIDFSDGSAIRLTIARYYTPSGRCIQRPYKNGKDAKYEMDWLTRYEHGEFFSKDSIKLDENLRYSTRLGRPVYGGGGIMPDVFVPQDTTGTSSYLIEVLNKGLTLQFSFQYSDRNRAKLNEFENEEDMLKYLRQQGIVEQFIRFADSKGVKRRNILIHKSYKLMERNLYGNIIYNILGREPYIRYINQGDPTVQKALEILENGEAFPKAPEDVVKEETKDEGKKKRTAEAYGIVKDPARAYHYASIPVC
;
A
#
# COMPACT_ATOMS: atom_id res chain seq x y z
N LYS A 1 -0.29 -2.68 11.57
CA LYS A 1 -1.45 -2.04 12.23
C LYS A 1 -0.98 -0.84 13.03
N PHE A 2 -1.85 0.14 13.23
CA PHE A 2 -1.59 1.30 14.10
C PHE A 2 -1.72 0.89 15.58
N GLY A 3 -0.61 0.44 16.15
CA GLY A 3 -0.49 0.05 17.55
C GLY A 3 -0.04 1.23 18.44
N ARG A 4 0.09 0.98 19.75
CA ARG A 4 0.57 1.99 20.70
C ARG A 4 2.02 2.41 20.48
N THR A 5 2.86 1.51 19.94
CA THR A 5 4.29 1.70 19.69
C THR A 5 4.58 2.19 18.27
N THR A 6 3.62 2.15 17.35
CA THR A 6 3.85 2.36 15.91
C THR A 6 4.45 3.74 15.59
N HIS A 7 4.07 4.79 16.32
CA HIS A 7 4.67 6.11 16.15
C HIS A 7 6.16 6.11 16.53
N VAL A 8 6.53 5.47 17.65
CA VAL A 8 7.94 5.37 18.09
C VAL A 8 8.74 4.52 17.10
N GLU A 9 8.15 3.43 16.59
CA GLU A 9 8.77 2.59 15.54
C GLU A 9 9.03 3.39 14.26
N LEU A 10 8.08 4.25 13.86
CA LEU A 10 8.26 5.17 12.73
C LEU A 10 9.39 6.16 12.97
N LEU A 11 9.46 6.79 14.14
CA LEU A 11 10.53 7.73 14.48
C LEU A 11 11.91 7.07 14.43
N ASN A 12 12.03 5.86 14.97
CA ASN A 12 13.27 5.09 14.91
C ASN A 12 13.67 4.75 13.45
N ALA A 13 12.70 4.36 12.62
CA ALA A 13 12.95 4.10 11.21
C ALA A 13 13.39 5.37 10.47
N ILE A 14 12.72 6.51 10.69
CA ILE A 14 13.10 7.80 10.11
C ILE A 14 14.51 8.20 10.53
N ALA A 15 14.87 8.04 11.80
CA ALA A 15 16.22 8.32 12.29
C ALA A 15 17.27 7.47 11.59
N GLN A 16 17.04 6.16 11.44
CA GLN A 16 17.93 5.25 10.72
C GLN A 16 18.09 5.64 9.24
N LEU A 17 16.99 5.94 8.56
CA LEU A 17 17.00 6.36 7.16
C LEU A 17 17.70 7.70 6.95
N SER A 18 17.55 8.64 7.88
CA SER A 18 18.20 9.95 7.82
C SER A 18 19.75 9.82 7.82
N HIS A 19 20.29 8.85 8.54
CA HIS A 19 21.71 8.55 8.52
C HIS A 19 22.22 7.96 7.18
N GLN A 20 21.30 7.46 6.34
CA GLN A 20 21.60 6.88 5.03
C GLN A 20 21.38 7.86 3.87
N ASN A 21 21.21 9.16 4.14
CA ASN A 21 20.91 10.19 3.13
C ASN A 21 19.65 9.89 2.31
N CYS A 22 18.61 9.38 2.95
CA CYS A 22 17.32 9.07 2.34
C CYS A 22 16.73 10.31 1.64
N LYS A 23 16.33 10.17 0.37
CA LYS A 23 15.81 11.26 -0.45
C LYS A 23 14.28 11.34 -0.44
N GLY A 24 13.62 10.34 0.11
CA GLY A 24 12.16 10.27 0.18
C GLY A 24 11.72 9.08 1.02
N ILE A 25 10.45 9.05 1.39
CA ILE A 25 9.85 8.01 2.24
C ILE A 25 8.65 7.40 1.53
N ILE A 26 8.57 6.08 1.54
CA ILE A 26 7.39 5.32 1.16
C ILE A 26 6.75 4.74 2.42
N ILE A 27 5.50 5.11 2.71
CA ILE A 27 4.70 4.52 3.78
C ILE A 27 3.74 3.50 3.17
N ASP A 28 4.00 2.21 3.39
CA ASP A 28 3.14 1.15 2.88
C ASP A 28 2.01 0.82 3.87
N LEU A 29 0.79 1.23 3.51
CA LEU A 29 -0.44 0.96 4.25
C LEU A 29 -1.30 -0.13 3.60
N ARG A 30 -0.80 -0.81 2.59
CA ARG A 30 -1.53 -1.95 1.99
C ARG A 30 -1.71 -3.04 3.03
N ASP A 31 -2.88 -3.67 3.02
CA ASP A 31 -3.29 -4.72 3.96
C ASP A 31 -3.27 -4.29 5.44
N ASN A 32 -3.20 -2.99 5.70
CA ASN A 32 -3.27 -2.44 7.04
C ASN A 32 -4.71 -2.01 7.38
N THR A 33 -5.39 -2.81 8.18
CA THR A 33 -6.79 -2.61 8.59
C THR A 33 -6.98 -1.48 9.61
N GLY A 34 -5.94 -0.70 9.90
CA GLY A 34 -5.98 0.41 10.84
C GLY A 34 -5.55 0.06 12.25
N GLY A 35 -6.17 0.68 13.23
CA GLY A 35 -5.86 0.55 14.65
C GLY A 35 -6.25 1.81 15.42
N TYR A 36 -5.39 2.28 16.31
CA TYR A 36 -5.64 3.47 17.11
C TYR A 36 -5.57 4.76 16.27
N MET A 37 -6.62 5.58 16.34
CA MET A 37 -6.69 6.88 15.69
C MET A 37 -5.55 7.80 16.16
N GLU A 38 -5.28 7.83 17.47
CA GLU A 38 -4.20 8.61 18.05
C GLU A 38 -2.82 8.26 17.45
N ALA A 39 -2.57 6.99 17.18
CA ALA A 39 -1.32 6.59 16.55
C ALA A 39 -1.21 7.15 15.11
N ALA A 40 -2.31 7.13 14.34
CA ALA A 40 -2.33 7.74 13.01
C ALA A 40 -2.13 9.26 13.07
N VAL A 41 -2.81 9.95 13.99
CA VAL A 41 -2.66 11.39 14.19
C VAL A 41 -1.21 11.77 14.51
N ARG A 42 -0.57 11.05 15.44
CA ARG A 42 0.84 11.27 15.78
C ARG A 42 1.77 11.02 14.59
N MET A 43 1.53 9.96 13.81
CA MET A 43 2.34 9.67 12.63
C MET A 43 2.16 10.72 11.52
N VAL A 44 0.94 11.21 11.28
CA VAL A 44 0.67 12.29 10.32
C VAL A 44 1.36 13.59 10.74
N ASN A 45 1.39 13.88 12.04
CA ASN A 45 2.06 15.06 12.58
C ASN A 45 3.54 15.16 12.22
N GLU A 46 4.23 14.02 11.97
CA GLU A 46 5.62 14.01 11.51
C GLU A 46 5.80 14.67 10.13
N PHE A 47 4.74 14.70 9.33
CA PHE A 47 4.78 15.15 7.94
C PHE A 47 4.09 16.48 7.68
N LEU A 48 3.19 16.94 8.56
CA LEU A 48 2.43 18.17 8.34
C LEU A 48 3.02 19.36 9.10
N PRO A 49 3.03 20.56 8.49
CA PRO A 49 3.35 21.80 9.22
C PRO A 49 2.26 22.15 10.23
N GLU A 50 2.62 23.03 11.18
CA GLU A 50 1.73 23.51 12.22
C GLU A 50 0.41 24.08 11.66
N GLY A 51 -0.68 23.81 12.38
CA GLY A 51 -2.01 24.32 12.07
C GLY A 51 -2.75 23.64 10.93
N GLN A 52 -2.15 22.62 10.28
CA GLN A 52 -2.88 21.83 9.31
C GLN A 52 -3.78 20.79 9.99
N LEU A 53 -5.06 20.77 9.58
CA LEU A 53 -6.02 19.79 10.07
C LEU A 53 -5.60 18.38 9.64
N ILE A 54 -5.59 17.44 10.57
CA ILE A 54 -5.31 16.01 10.31
C ILE A 54 -6.62 15.26 10.06
N VAL A 55 -7.56 15.40 10.99
CA VAL A 55 -8.84 14.71 10.98
C VAL A 55 -9.80 15.39 11.94
N TYR A 56 -11.09 15.29 11.70
CA TYR A 56 -12.07 15.58 12.74
C TYR A 56 -13.09 14.46 12.86
N ALA A 57 -13.60 14.28 14.08
CA ALA A 57 -14.67 13.34 14.38
C ALA A 57 -15.94 14.10 14.79
N GLN A 58 -17.11 13.65 14.32
CA GLN A 58 -18.39 14.22 14.66
C GLN A 58 -19.49 13.16 14.65
N GLY A 59 -20.40 13.22 15.63
CA GLY A 59 -21.56 12.32 15.72
C GLY A 59 -22.79 13.04 16.24
N ARG A 60 -23.94 12.37 16.25
CA ARG A 60 -25.20 12.97 16.70
C ARG A 60 -25.15 13.49 18.12
N LYS A 61 -24.46 12.77 19.03
CA LYS A 61 -24.25 13.15 20.43
C LYS A 61 -22.75 13.30 20.75
N TYR A 62 -21.91 13.30 19.76
CA TYR A 62 -20.46 13.47 19.87
C TYR A 62 -20.11 14.80 19.20
N PRO A 63 -19.66 15.81 19.96
CA PRO A 63 -19.34 17.12 19.41
C PRO A 63 -18.19 16.99 18.40
N ARG A 64 -18.07 17.95 17.50
CA ARG A 64 -16.94 18.01 16.58
C ARG A 64 -15.63 18.18 17.36
N MET A 65 -14.75 17.20 17.18
CA MET A 65 -13.41 17.17 17.77
C MET A 65 -12.39 17.14 16.63
N GLU A 66 -11.45 18.06 16.66
CA GLU A 66 -10.47 18.29 15.59
C GLU A 66 -9.05 18.05 16.11
N ASP A 67 -8.27 17.32 15.31
CA ASP A 67 -6.85 17.10 15.55
C ASP A 67 -6.03 17.86 14.49
N TYR A 68 -5.15 18.72 14.95
CA TYR A 68 -4.27 19.55 14.13
C TYR A 68 -2.80 19.13 14.30
N ALA A 69 -2.02 19.32 13.26
CA ALA A 69 -0.58 19.21 13.35
C ALA A 69 0.01 20.36 14.18
N ASN A 70 0.97 20.04 15.04
CA ASN A 70 1.63 20.98 15.95
C ASN A 70 3.00 21.47 15.45
N GLY A 71 3.40 21.08 14.24
CA GLY A 71 4.63 21.53 13.60
C GLY A 71 5.94 20.94 14.15
N THR A 72 5.88 20.01 15.12
CA THR A 72 7.09 19.42 15.70
C THR A 72 7.69 18.27 14.86
N GLY A 73 7.00 17.85 13.79
CA GLY A 73 7.41 16.75 12.96
C GLY A 73 8.71 16.99 12.18
N SER A 74 9.52 15.96 12.06
CA SER A 74 10.86 16.02 11.46
C SER A 74 10.87 15.88 9.94
N CYS A 75 9.78 15.40 9.34
CA CYS A 75 9.70 15.02 7.92
C CYS A 75 8.82 15.96 7.07
N GLN A 76 8.56 17.20 7.53
CA GLN A 76 7.63 18.12 6.85
C GLN A 76 7.99 18.43 5.39
N LYS A 77 9.27 18.37 5.02
CA LYS A 77 9.77 18.66 3.66
C LYS A 77 10.24 17.41 2.92
N MET A 78 10.26 16.25 3.57
CA MET A 78 10.69 15.00 2.96
C MET A 78 9.70 14.54 1.90
N PRO A 79 10.10 14.21 0.65
CA PRO A 79 9.23 13.61 -0.34
C PRO A 79 8.53 12.37 0.23
N LEU A 80 7.21 12.28 0.08
CA LEU A 80 6.38 11.25 0.70
C LEU A 80 5.43 10.63 -0.31
N VAL A 81 5.47 9.30 -0.42
CA VAL A 81 4.49 8.49 -1.14
C VAL A 81 3.83 7.53 -0.17
N VAL A 82 2.51 7.38 -0.26
CA VAL A 82 1.73 6.47 0.59
C VAL A 82 1.08 5.41 -0.29
N LEU A 83 1.31 4.14 0.02
CA LEU A 83 0.71 3.03 -0.71
C LEU A 83 -0.59 2.60 -0.04
N THR A 84 -1.65 2.42 -0.82
CA THR A 84 -2.95 1.94 -0.36
C THR A 84 -3.50 0.83 -1.25
N ASN A 85 -4.34 -0.02 -0.67
CA ASN A 85 -5.15 -0.99 -1.40
C ASN A 85 -6.53 -1.15 -0.74
N GLU A 86 -7.36 -2.03 -1.28
CA GLU A 86 -8.73 -2.32 -0.84
C GLU A 86 -8.85 -2.77 0.62
N SER A 87 -7.75 -3.22 1.23
CA SER A 87 -7.67 -3.63 2.64
C SER A 87 -7.14 -2.53 3.57
N SER A 88 -6.67 -1.40 3.02
CA SER A 88 -6.28 -0.23 3.82
C SER A 88 -7.51 0.41 4.44
N ALA A 89 -7.64 0.38 5.77
CA ALA A 89 -8.88 0.77 6.44
C ALA A 89 -8.66 1.62 7.70
N SER A 90 -9.70 2.40 8.09
CA SER A 90 -9.76 3.09 9.40
C SER A 90 -8.57 4.05 9.61
N ALA A 91 -7.70 3.81 10.61
CA ALA A 91 -6.53 4.65 10.89
C ALA A 91 -5.58 4.81 9.68
N SER A 92 -5.49 3.79 8.80
CA SER A 92 -4.76 3.90 7.53
C SER A 92 -5.38 4.93 6.60
N GLU A 93 -6.71 5.03 6.61
CA GLU A 93 -7.44 6.00 5.80
C GLU A 93 -7.39 7.40 6.39
N ILE A 94 -7.27 7.53 7.72
CA ILE A 94 -6.99 8.81 8.38
C ILE A 94 -5.62 9.32 7.91
N PHE A 95 -4.60 8.46 7.95
CA PHE A 95 -3.26 8.81 7.50
C PHE A 95 -3.26 9.22 6.02
N ALA A 96 -3.74 8.34 5.12
CA ALA A 96 -3.76 8.60 3.69
C ALA A 96 -4.60 9.84 3.31
N GLY A 97 -5.78 10.00 3.93
CA GLY A 97 -6.67 11.13 3.71
C GLY A 97 -6.08 12.46 4.19
N ALA A 98 -5.41 12.47 5.34
CA ALA A 98 -4.73 13.66 5.84
C ALA A 98 -3.58 14.11 4.91
N ILE A 99 -2.77 13.16 4.43
CA ILE A 99 -1.68 13.44 3.49
C ILE A 99 -2.24 13.93 2.14
N GLN A 100 -3.27 13.27 1.60
CA GLN A 100 -3.87 13.63 0.32
C GLN A 100 -4.54 15.00 0.35
N ASP A 101 -5.40 15.26 1.34
CA ASP A 101 -6.22 16.46 1.39
C ASP A 101 -5.42 17.73 1.74
N ASN A 102 -4.28 17.56 2.43
CA ASN A 102 -3.31 18.65 2.64
C ASN A 102 -2.31 18.79 1.48
N ASP A 103 -2.42 18.00 0.42
CA ASP A 103 -1.47 17.98 -0.70
C ASP A 103 -0.02 17.78 -0.27
N ARG A 104 0.19 16.98 0.82
CA ARG A 104 1.51 16.79 1.41
C ARG A 104 2.31 15.68 0.76
N GLY A 105 1.67 14.75 0.09
CA GLY A 105 2.29 13.61 -0.55
C GLY A 105 1.33 12.92 -1.51
N THR A 106 1.85 11.99 -2.30
CA THR A 106 1.11 11.28 -3.34
C THR A 106 0.63 9.93 -2.85
N ILE A 107 -0.66 9.62 -3.05
CA ILE A 107 -1.26 8.32 -2.73
C ILE A 107 -1.20 7.43 -3.97
N VAL A 108 -0.61 6.24 -3.84
CA VAL A 108 -0.38 5.31 -4.96
C VAL A 108 -0.99 3.95 -4.65
N GLY A 109 -1.60 3.33 -5.64
CA GLY A 109 -2.16 1.98 -5.54
C GLY A 109 -3.63 1.91 -5.90
N ARG A 110 -4.48 1.39 -4.99
CA ARG A 110 -5.91 1.21 -5.22
C ARG A 110 -6.73 1.86 -4.13
N ARG A 111 -8.02 2.09 -4.44
CA ARG A 111 -8.99 2.67 -3.52
C ARG A 111 -9.05 1.88 -2.22
N SER A 112 -9.02 2.59 -1.10
CA SER A 112 -9.05 2.00 0.24
C SER A 112 -10.44 1.42 0.60
N PHE A 113 -10.57 0.89 1.81
CA PHE A 113 -11.73 0.14 2.25
C PHE A 113 -13.00 0.99 2.43
N GLY A 114 -12.88 2.21 2.97
CA GLY A 114 -14.02 3.06 3.28
C GLY A 114 -14.63 2.83 4.67
N LYS A 115 -13.81 2.75 5.73
CA LYS A 115 -14.27 2.68 7.12
C LYS A 115 -13.99 3.99 7.86
N GLY A 116 -14.98 4.88 7.85
CA GLY A 116 -14.94 6.21 8.49
C GLY A 116 -15.69 6.29 9.82
N LEU A 117 -15.66 5.23 10.65
CA LEU A 117 -16.41 5.13 11.90
C LEU A 117 -15.47 5.24 13.11
N VAL A 118 -15.87 6.06 14.09
CA VAL A 118 -15.25 6.10 15.42
C VAL A 118 -16.01 5.16 16.34
N GLN A 119 -15.31 4.19 16.89
CA GLN A 119 -15.89 3.18 17.79
C GLN A 119 -15.26 3.29 19.17
N GLN A 120 -16.08 3.27 20.21
CA GLN A 120 -15.66 3.28 21.61
C GLN A 120 -16.03 1.97 22.27
N PRO A 121 -15.10 1.32 23.00
CA PRO A 121 -15.43 0.21 23.88
C PRO A 121 -16.16 0.75 25.13
N ILE A 122 -17.15 0.02 25.56
CA ILE A 122 -17.88 0.24 26.82
C ILE A 122 -17.78 -1.06 27.59
N ASP A 123 -17.04 -1.02 28.70
CA ASP A 123 -16.81 -2.20 29.54
C ASP A 123 -17.98 -2.38 30.52
N PHE A 124 -18.34 -3.62 30.78
CA PHE A 124 -19.32 -4.02 31.77
C PHE A 124 -18.65 -4.57 33.03
N SER A 125 -19.42 -4.60 34.14
CA SER A 125 -18.90 -5.03 35.45
C SER A 125 -18.50 -6.51 35.50
N ASP A 126 -18.99 -7.34 34.57
CA ASP A 126 -18.65 -8.76 34.46
C ASP A 126 -17.37 -9.03 33.62
N GLY A 127 -16.69 -7.95 33.15
CA GLY A 127 -15.51 -8.03 32.31
C GLY A 127 -15.80 -8.18 30.82
N SER A 128 -17.06 -8.27 30.41
CA SER A 128 -17.45 -8.17 29.00
C SER A 128 -17.44 -6.72 28.52
N ALA A 129 -17.43 -6.52 27.21
CA ALA A 129 -17.47 -5.18 26.61
C ALA A 129 -18.27 -5.18 25.32
N ILE A 130 -18.89 -4.04 25.00
CA ILE A 130 -19.43 -3.76 23.68
C ILE A 130 -18.59 -2.70 22.99
N ARG A 131 -18.57 -2.73 21.68
CA ARG A 131 -17.94 -1.68 20.84
C ARG A 131 -19.02 -0.93 20.11
N LEU A 132 -19.25 0.32 20.51
CA LEU A 132 -20.31 1.17 19.96
C LEU A 132 -19.74 2.20 18.99
N THR A 133 -20.39 2.36 17.82
CA THR A 133 -20.09 3.46 16.92
C THR A 133 -20.73 4.74 17.47
N ILE A 134 -19.91 5.76 17.76
CA ILE A 134 -20.33 7.02 18.39
C ILE A 134 -20.24 8.22 17.43
N ALA A 135 -19.37 8.17 16.43
CA ALA A 135 -19.12 9.24 15.49
C ALA A 135 -18.64 8.71 14.13
N ARG A 136 -18.60 9.60 13.15
CA ARG A 136 -17.85 9.44 11.91
C ARG A 136 -16.63 10.34 11.97
N TYR A 137 -15.55 9.97 11.28
CA TYR A 137 -14.44 10.88 11.06
C TYR A 137 -14.44 11.39 9.62
N TYR A 138 -13.86 12.56 9.48
CA TYR A 138 -13.81 13.34 8.25
C TYR A 138 -12.36 13.77 8.01
N THR A 139 -11.96 13.77 6.76
CA THR A 139 -10.63 14.22 6.34
C THR A 139 -10.56 15.75 6.28
N PRO A 140 -9.38 16.36 6.09
CA PRO A 140 -9.23 17.82 6.05
C PRO A 140 -10.11 18.55 5.03
N SER A 141 -10.43 17.91 3.91
CA SER A 141 -11.36 18.48 2.90
C SER A 141 -12.83 18.48 3.35
N GLY A 142 -13.14 17.87 4.48
CA GLY A 142 -14.51 17.74 5.01
C GLY A 142 -15.26 16.52 4.50
N ARG A 143 -14.66 15.67 3.67
CA ARG A 143 -15.30 14.46 3.17
C ARG A 143 -15.35 13.36 4.22
N CYS A 144 -16.51 12.69 4.32
CA CYS A 144 -16.64 11.44 5.04
C CYS A 144 -16.32 10.30 4.07
N ILE A 145 -15.33 9.49 4.41
CA ILE A 145 -14.90 8.36 3.56
C ILE A 145 -15.71 7.09 3.80
N GLN A 146 -16.62 7.10 4.81
CA GLN A 146 -17.45 5.95 5.13
C GLN A 146 -18.29 5.53 3.93
N ARG A 147 -18.10 4.31 3.46
CA ARG A 147 -18.94 3.72 2.43
C ARG A 147 -20.39 3.54 2.95
N PRO A 148 -21.39 3.53 2.06
CA PRO A 148 -22.80 3.42 2.46
C PRO A 148 -23.06 2.22 3.36
N TYR A 149 -23.77 2.46 4.46
CA TYR A 149 -24.16 1.45 5.44
C TYR A 149 -25.62 1.65 5.79
N LYS A 150 -26.45 0.63 5.60
CA LYS A 150 -27.88 0.62 5.97
C LYS A 150 -28.09 -0.37 7.11
N ASN A 151 -28.35 0.17 8.29
CA ASN A 151 -28.89 -0.48 9.49
C ASN A 151 -28.76 -2.01 9.57
N GLY A 152 -27.57 -2.52 9.90
CA GLY A 152 -27.38 -3.85 10.50
C GLY A 152 -27.72 -5.10 9.70
N LYS A 153 -28.24 -4.96 8.47
CA LYS A 153 -28.66 -6.09 7.61
C LYS A 153 -28.02 -6.08 6.23
N ASP A 154 -26.97 -5.30 6.03
CA ASP A 154 -26.45 -5.11 4.69
C ASP A 154 -25.32 -6.11 4.40
N ALA A 155 -25.72 -7.31 3.95
CA ALA A 155 -24.78 -8.26 3.34
C ALA A 155 -23.95 -7.59 2.22
N LYS A 156 -24.47 -6.54 1.57
CA LYS A 156 -23.75 -5.74 0.59
C LYS A 156 -22.56 -5.00 1.17
N TYR A 157 -22.60 -4.60 2.45
CA TYR A 157 -21.46 -3.97 3.10
C TYR A 157 -20.28 -4.93 3.26
N GLU A 158 -20.54 -6.16 3.66
CA GLU A 158 -19.52 -7.20 3.81
C GLU A 158 -18.99 -7.68 2.45
N MET A 159 -19.89 -7.71 1.44
CA MET A 159 -19.58 -8.16 0.07
C MET A 159 -19.09 -7.04 -0.85
N ASP A 160 -18.89 -5.81 -0.36
CA ASP A 160 -18.48 -4.67 -1.19
C ASP A 160 -17.18 -4.95 -1.98
N TRP A 161 -16.20 -5.59 -1.34
CA TRP A 161 -14.95 -5.96 -1.99
C TRP A 161 -15.18 -6.89 -3.20
N LEU A 162 -16.13 -7.83 -3.09
CA LEU A 162 -16.49 -8.74 -4.18
C LEU A 162 -17.18 -7.97 -5.32
N THR A 163 -18.11 -7.09 -4.97
CA THR A 163 -18.79 -6.22 -5.95
C THR A 163 -17.78 -5.35 -6.70
N ARG A 164 -16.82 -4.77 -6.00
CA ARG A 164 -15.71 -3.97 -6.60
C ARG A 164 -14.84 -4.82 -7.51
N TYR A 165 -14.52 -6.05 -7.09
CA TYR A 165 -13.74 -7.01 -7.88
C TYR A 165 -14.48 -7.40 -9.16
N GLU A 166 -15.77 -7.78 -9.05
CA GLU A 166 -16.63 -8.18 -10.19
C GLU A 166 -16.82 -7.04 -11.20
N HIS A 167 -16.88 -5.78 -10.73
CA HIS A 167 -16.95 -4.61 -11.60
C HIS A 167 -15.61 -4.21 -12.21
N GLY A 168 -14.53 -4.92 -11.91
CA GLY A 168 -13.21 -4.65 -12.48
C GLY A 168 -12.44 -3.50 -11.84
N GLU A 169 -12.90 -2.96 -10.70
CA GLU A 169 -12.28 -1.82 -10.04
C GLU A 169 -10.83 -2.05 -9.63
N PHE A 170 -10.44 -3.31 -9.37
CA PHE A 170 -9.06 -3.62 -8.99
C PHE A 170 -8.11 -3.64 -10.19
N PHE A 171 -8.64 -3.65 -11.40
CA PHE A 171 -7.90 -3.82 -12.64
C PHE A 171 -7.91 -2.58 -13.54
N SER A 172 -8.91 -1.72 -13.40
CA SER A 172 -9.05 -0.50 -14.22
C SER A 172 -9.57 0.68 -13.41
N LYS A 173 -8.90 1.82 -13.56
CA LYS A 173 -9.35 3.09 -12.98
C LYS A 173 -10.74 3.50 -13.52
N ASP A 174 -11.02 3.21 -14.78
CA ASP A 174 -12.28 3.60 -15.43
C ASP A 174 -13.50 2.83 -14.91
N SER A 175 -13.27 1.69 -14.23
CA SER A 175 -14.31 0.91 -13.58
C SER A 175 -14.77 1.49 -12.24
N ILE A 176 -14.10 2.52 -11.73
CA ILE A 176 -14.39 3.14 -10.44
C ILE A 176 -15.52 4.15 -10.61
N LYS A 177 -16.64 3.90 -9.93
CA LYS A 177 -17.79 4.83 -9.93
C LYS A 177 -17.61 5.86 -8.83
N LEU A 178 -17.51 7.12 -9.20
CA LEU A 178 -17.45 8.26 -8.31
C LEU A 178 -18.83 8.92 -8.22
N ASP A 179 -19.20 9.39 -7.04
CA ASP A 179 -20.42 10.16 -6.82
C ASP A 179 -20.08 11.65 -6.83
N GLU A 180 -20.46 12.35 -7.91
CA GLU A 180 -20.19 13.79 -8.06
C GLU A 180 -20.87 14.65 -6.97
N ASN A 181 -21.92 14.15 -6.31
CA ASN A 181 -22.52 14.83 -5.17
C ASN A 181 -21.64 14.78 -3.92
N LEU A 182 -20.65 13.90 -3.90
CA LEU A 182 -19.67 13.74 -2.82
C LEU A 182 -18.27 14.22 -3.23
N ARG A 183 -18.22 15.14 -4.18
CA ARG A 183 -16.99 15.79 -4.63
C ARG A 183 -16.57 16.89 -3.65
N TYR A 184 -15.30 16.85 -3.28
CA TYR A 184 -14.62 17.82 -2.42
C TYR A 184 -13.33 18.26 -3.11
N SER A 185 -12.63 19.21 -2.49
CA SER A 185 -11.35 19.70 -3.00
C SER A 185 -10.27 19.60 -1.94
N THR A 186 -9.07 19.20 -2.34
CA THR A 186 -7.88 19.31 -1.50
C THR A 186 -7.48 20.78 -1.30
N ARG A 187 -6.46 21.03 -0.50
CA ARG A 187 -5.95 22.39 -0.27
C ARG A 187 -5.52 23.11 -1.55
N LEU A 188 -4.95 22.39 -2.54
CA LEU A 188 -4.57 22.94 -3.86
C LEU A 188 -5.71 22.89 -4.88
N GLY A 189 -6.94 22.52 -4.50
CA GLY A 189 -8.08 22.47 -5.39
C GLY A 189 -8.20 21.19 -6.22
N ARG A 190 -7.42 20.16 -5.95
CA ARG A 190 -7.54 18.86 -6.63
C ARG A 190 -8.85 18.17 -6.22
N PRO A 191 -9.60 17.54 -7.15
CA PRO A 191 -10.84 16.86 -6.81
C PRO A 191 -10.57 15.59 -6.01
N VAL A 192 -11.31 15.39 -4.93
CA VAL A 192 -11.35 14.17 -4.12
C VAL A 192 -12.80 13.82 -3.78
N TYR A 193 -13.08 12.57 -3.46
CA TYR A 193 -14.45 12.07 -3.31
C TYR A 193 -14.66 11.42 -1.95
N GLY A 194 -15.85 11.60 -1.38
CA GLY A 194 -16.31 10.94 -0.18
C GLY A 194 -17.09 9.66 -0.46
N GLY A 195 -17.61 9.03 0.60
CA GLY A 195 -18.57 7.93 0.52
C GLY A 195 -18.00 6.56 0.11
N GLY A 196 -16.68 6.40 -0.04
CA GLY A 196 -16.16 5.13 -0.53
C GLY A 196 -14.66 4.89 -0.33
N GLY A 197 -14.07 5.42 0.74
CA GLY A 197 -12.64 5.30 1.00
C GLY A 197 -11.80 6.40 0.34
N ILE A 198 -10.49 6.22 0.37
CA ILE A 198 -9.51 7.11 -0.24
C ILE A 198 -9.16 6.60 -1.63
N MET A 199 -9.41 7.44 -2.64
CA MET A 199 -8.98 7.19 -4.01
C MET A 199 -7.50 7.52 -4.15
N PRO A 200 -6.67 6.66 -4.75
CA PRO A 200 -5.27 7.01 -4.99
C PRO A 200 -5.16 8.12 -6.05
N ASP A 201 -4.13 8.95 -5.92
CA ASP A 201 -3.75 9.94 -6.94
C ASP A 201 -3.20 9.23 -8.19
N VAL A 202 -2.43 8.17 -7.96
CA VAL A 202 -1.87 7.32 -9.01
C VAL A 202 -2.37 5.89 -8.83
N PHE A 203 -3.22 5.46 -9.75
CA PHE A 203 -3.78 4.12 -9.75
C PHE A 203 -2.77 3.10 -10.27
N VAL A 204 -2.57 2.01 -9.50
CA VAL A 204 -1.78 0.85 -9.92
C VAL A 204 -2.69 -0.38 -9.85
N PRO A 205 -2.98 -1.03 -10.98
CA PRO A 205 -3.88 -2.19 -11.00
C PRO A 205 -3.30 -3.37 -10.22
N GLN A 206 -4.19 -4.26 -9.77
CA GLN A 206 -3.77 -5.54 -9.19
C GLN A 206 -3.13 -6.40 -10.28
N ASP A 207 -1.89 -6.80 -10.06
CA ASP A 207 -1.20 -7.73 -10.95
C ASP A 207 -1.70 -9.16 -10.71
N THR A 208 -2.35 -9.73 -11.72
CA THR A 208 -2.77 -11.14 -11.75
C THR A 208 -1.95 -11.98 -12.70
N THR A 209 -0.89 -11.42 -13.27
CA THR A 209 0.00 -12.09 -14.20
C THR A 209 0.63 -13.33 -13.53
N GLY A 210 0.54 -14.44 -14.19
CA GLY A 210 1.07 -15.70 -13.66
C GLY A 210 0.20 -16.39 -12.61
N THR A 211 -0.92 -15.82 -12.20
CA THR A 211 -1.84 -16.50 -11.26
C THR A 211 -2.55 -17.67 -11.94
N SER A 212 -2.59 -18.82 -11.27
CA SER A 212 -3.32 -20.01 -11.72
C SER A 212 -4.17 -20.60 -10.59
N SER A 213 -5.15 -21.43 -10.94
CA SER A 213 -5.97 -22.12 -9.94
C SER A 213 -5.16 -23.06 -9.05
N TYR A 214 -4.05 -23.62 -9.56
CA TYR A 214 -3.13 -24.42 -8.74
C TYR A 214 -2.47 -23.56 -7.65
N LEU A 215 -1.97 -22.38 -8.00
CA LEU A 215 -1.38 -21.45 -7.03
C LEU A 215 -2.40 -21.03 -5.97
N ILE A 216 -3.61 -20.66 -6.39
CA ILE A 216 -4.69 -20.28 -5.48
C ILE A 216 -5.01 -21.42 -4.50
N GLU A 217 -5.10 -22.66 -4.99
CA GLU A 217 -5.40 -23.81 -4.17
C GLU A 217 -4.34 -24.07 -3.11
N VAL A 218 -3.04 -24.04 -3.47
CA VAL A 218 -1.95 -24.27 -2.51
C VAL A 218 -1.82 -23.13 -1.50
N LEU A 219 -2.11 -21.89 -1.89
CA LEU A 219 -2.13 -20.73 -0.98
C LEU A 219 -3.30 -20.85 0.01
N ASN A 220 -4.51 -21.12 -0.46
CA ASN A 220 -5.70 -21.25 0.39
C ASN A 220 -5.57 -22.39 1.41
N LYS A 221 -4.89 -23.46 1.05
CA LYS A 221 -4.56 -24.57 1.97
C LYS A 221 -3.37 -24.29 2.87
N GLY A 222 -2.73 -23.14 2.76
CA GLY A 222 -1.54 -22.74 3.54
C GLY A 222 -0.31 -23.62 3.30
N LEU A 223 -0.26 -24.37 2.18
CA LEU A 223 0.79 -25.35 1.95
C LEU A 223 2.15 -24.71 1.70
N THR A 224 2.19 -23.50 1.11
CA THR A 224 3.45 -22.75 0.92
C THR A 224 4.10 -22.38 2.24
N LEU A 225 3.32 -21.90 3.20
CA LEU A 225 3.81 -21.59 4.55
C LEU A 225 4.28 -22.84 5.27
N GLN A 226 3.47 -23.91 5.23
CA GLN A 226 3.79 -25.18 5.89
C GLN A 226 5.08 -25.79 5.33
N PHE A 227 5.22 -25.83 4.02
CA PHE A 227 6.43 -26.33 3.37
C PHE A 227 7.67 -25.47 3.70
N SER A 228 7.56 -24.16 3.55
CA SER A 228 8.67 -23.26 3.80
C SER A 228 9.16 -23.35 5.25
N PHE A 229 8.24 -23.45 6.22
CA PHE A 229 8.59 -23.67 7.62
C PHE A 229 9.36 -24.99 7.82
N GLN A 230 8.83 -26.10 7.29
CA GLN A 230 9.49 -27.41 7.39
C GLN A 230 10.85 -27.45 6.68
N TYR A 231 10.95 -26.77 5.52
CA TYR A 231 12.22 -26.67 4.79
C TYR A 231 13.25 -25.86 5.59
N SER A 232 12.85 -24.71 6.10
CA SER A 232 13.71 -23.88 6.94
C SER A 232 14.20 -24.60 8.17
N ASP A 233 13.32 -25.35 8.85
CA ASP A 233 13.67 -26.06 10.06
C ASP A 233 14.66 -27.22 9.79
N ARG A 234 14.41 -28.03 8.77
CA ARG A 234 15.30 -29.15 8.38
C ARG A 234 16.69 -28.69 7.89
N ASN A 235 16.78 -27.49 7.33
CA ASN A 235 18.01 -26.97 6.75
C ASN A 235 18.59 -25.81 7.58
N ARG A 236 18.12 -25.61 8.82
CA ARG A 236 18.42 -24.45 9.65
C ARG A 236 19.93 -24.23 9.86
N ALA A 237 20.69 -25.30 10.07
CA ALA A 237 22.14 -25.21 10.24
C ALA A 237 22.81 -24.52 9.04
N LYS A 238 22.45 -24.94 7.81
CA LYS A 238 22.99 -24.36 6.58
C LYS A 238 22.44 -22.98 6.29
N LEU A 239 21.14 -22.75 6.52
CA LEU A 239 20.51 -21.48 6.22
C LEU A 239 20.94 -20.36 7.16
N ASN A 240 21.33 -20.66 8.40
CA ASN A 240 21.88 -19.69 9.35
C ASN A 240 23.31 -19.24 9.02
N GLU A 241 23.98 -19.83 8.02
CA GLU A 241 25.28 -19.35 7.55
C GLU A 241 25.15 -18.08 6.69
N PHE A 242 23.94 -17.75 6.21
CA PHE A 242 23.69 -16.58 5.38
C PHE A 242 23.36 -15.35 6.24
N GLU A 243 24.02 -14.23 6.01
CA GLU A 243 23.80 -12.97 6.70
C GLU A 243 22.84 -12.03 5.95
N ASN A 244 22.61 -12.28 4.67
CA ASN A 244 21.78 -11.46 3.80
C ASN A 244 20.92 -12.33 2.84
N GLU A 245 19.84 -11.71 2.32
CA GLU A 245 18.89 -12.37 1.44
C GLU A 245 19.48 -12.68 0.05
N GLU A 246 20.43 -11.91 -0.46
CA GLU A 246 20.97 -12.10 -1.81
C GLU A 246 21.78 -13.41 -1.91
N ASP A 247 22.65 -13.67 -0.94
CA ASP A 247 23.45 -14.89 -0.90
C ASP A 247 22.58 -16.10 -0.58
N MET A 248 21.60 -15.96 0.31
CA MET A 248 20.61 -17.00 0.55
C MET A 248 19.83 -17.34 -0.71
N LEU A 249 19.38 -16.35 -1.50
CA LEU A 249 18.66 -16.57 -2.76
C LEU A 249 19.52 -17.29 -3.80
N LYS A 250 20.81 -16.98 -3.92
CA LYS A 250 21.75 -17.72 -4.81
C LYS A 250 21.77 -19.21 -4.47
N TYR A 251 21.83 -19.52 -3.17
CA TYR A 251 21.78 -20.89 -2.68
C TYR A 251 20.41 -21.54 -2.94
N LEU A 252 19.31 -20.90 -2.57
CA LEU A 252 17.94 -21.46 -2.71
C LEU A 252 17.60 -21.81 -4.16
N ARG A 253 18.04 -21.00 -5.13
CA ARG A 253 17.83 -21.27 -6.58
C ARG A 253 18.45 -22.57 -7.05
N GLN A 254 19.51 -23.04 -6.39
CA GLN A 254 20.20 -24.31 -6.74
C GLN A 254 19.53 -25.54 -6.10
N GLN A 255 18.62 -25.36 -5.14
CA GLN A 255 18.05 -26.46 -4.36
C GLN A 255 16.82 -27.10 -4.98
N GLY A 256 16.29 -26.60 -6.10
CA GLY A 256 15.08 -27.13 -6.74
C GLY A 256 13.84 -27.09 -5.83
N ILE A 257 13.71 -26.02 -5.01
CA ILE A 257 12.69 -25.87 -3.96
C ILE A 257 11.28 -25.97 -4.51
N VAL A 258 11.00 -25.36 -5.66
CA VAL A 258 9.66 -25.39 -6.27
C VAL A 258 9.25 -26.84 -6.61
N GLU A 259 10.16 -27.64 -7.12
CA GLU A 259 9.85 -29.04 -7.42
C GLU A 259 9.66 -29.89 -6.15
N GLN A 260 10.43 -29.62 -5.10
CA GLN A 260 10.23 -30.24 -3.79
C GLN A 260 8.85 -29.85 -3.21
N PHE A 261 8.47 -28.58 -3.34
CA PHE A 261 7.15 -28.09 -2.94
C PHE A 261 6.01 -28.76 -3.71
N ILE A 262 6.15 -28.92 -5.04
CA ILE A 262 5.12 -29.59 -5.86
C ILE A 262 4.88 -31.03 -5.37
N ARG A 263 5.95 -31.78 -5.07
CA ARG A 263 5.83 -33.14 -4.50
C ARG A 263 5.16 -33.12 -3.11
N PHE A 264 5.51 -32.13 -2.28
CA PHE A 264 4.86 -31.94 -1.00
C PHE A 264 3.36 -31.64 -1.16
N ALA A 265 2.98 -30.73 -2.06
CA ALA A 265 1.59 -30.37 -2.32
C ALA A 265 0.78 -31.59 -2.84
N ASP A 266 1.37 -32.42 -3.72
CA ASP A 266 0.73 -33.65 -4.21
C ASP A 266 0.48 -34.64 -3.04
N SER A 267 1.42 -34.79 -2.12
CA SER A 267 1.24 -35.61 -0.90
C SER A 267 0.15 -35.08 0.03
N LYS A 268 -0.19 -33.79 -0.08
CA LYS A 268 -1.29 -33.13 0.67
C LYS A 268 -2.60 -33.05 -0.13
N GLY A 269 -2.71 -33.79 -1.22
CA GLY A 269 -3.92 -33.91 -2.02
C GLY A 269 -4.12 -32.83 -3.08
N VAL A 270 -3.12 -31.97 -3.34
CA VAL A 270 -3.15 -31.03 -4.47
C VAL A 270 -2.38 -31.64 -5.64
N LYS A 271 -3.11 -32.28 -6.53
CA LYS A 271 -2.52 -33.01 -7.66
C LYS A 271 -1.72 -32.13 -8.60
N ARG A 272 -0.57 -32.65 -9.07
CA ARG A 272 0.30 -31.97 -10.01
C ARG A 272 -0.43 -31.60 -11.30
N ARG A 273 -0.30 -30.35 -11.77
CA ARG A 273 -0.90 -29.79 -12.99
C ARG A 273 0.15 -28.95 -13.72
N ASN A 274 0.94 -29.60 -14.60
CA ASN A 274 2.14 -28.99 -15.17
C ASN A 274 1.91 -27.63 -15.85
N ILE A 275 0.84 -27.46 -16.63
CA ILE A 275 0.51 -26.19 -17.32
C ILE A 275 0.27 -25.06 -16.31
N LEU A 276 -0.52 -25.33 -15.26
CA LEU A 276 -0.85 -24.35 -14.23
C LEU A 276 0.36 -24.03 -13.36
N ILE A 277 1.17 -25.02 -13.05
CA ILE A 277 2.43 -24.89 -12.32
C ILE A 277 3.40 -24.02 -13.12
N HIS A 278 3.59 -24.31 -14.41
CA HIS A 278 4.46 -23.51 -15.27
C HIS A 278 4.01 -22.04 -15.32
N LYS A 279 2.70 -21.80 -15.48
CA LYS A 279 2.11 -20.46 -15.45
C LYS A 279 2.47 -19.70 -14.18
N SER A 280 2.43 -20.35 -13.01
CA SER A 280 2.63 -19.73 -11.70
C SER A 280 4.03 -19.94 -11.11
N TYR A 281 4.97 -20.49 -11.87
CA TYR A 281 6.27 -20.90 -11.33
C TYR A 281 6.99 -19.77 -10.58
N LYS A 282 7.10 -18.59 -11.20
CA LYS A 282 7.76 -17.44 -10.61
C LYS A 282 7.07 -16.93 -9.34
N LEU A 283 5.74 -16.97 -9.31
CA LEU A 283 4.97 -16.55 -8.13
C LEU A 283 5.13 -17.56 -6.97
N MET A 284 5.15 -18.86 -7.27
CA MET A 284 5.44 -19.90 -6.28
C MET A 284 6.86 -19.76 -5.74
N GLU A 285 7.84 -19.61 -6.62
CA GLU A 285 9.24 -19.39 -6.25
C GLU A 285 9.38 -18.19 -5.32
N ARG A 286 8.82 -17.01 -5.70
CA ARG A 286 8.84 -15.80 -4.89
C ARG A 286 8.21 -16.00 -3.51
N ASN A 287 7.07 -16.71 -3.45
CA ASN A 287 6.38 -16.96 -2.20
C ASN A 287 7.19 -17.91 -1.29
N LEU A 288 7.70 -19.01 -1.84
CA LEU A 288 8.49 -19.99 -1.07
C LEU A 288 9.81 -19.38 -0.57
N TYR A 289 10.56 -18.70 -1.42
CA TYR A 289 11.81 -18.05 -1.02
C TYR A 289 11.57 -16.95 -0.01
N GLY A 290 10.54 -16.10 -0.21
CA GLY A 290 10.17 -15.08 0.75
C GLY A 290 9.88 -15.66 2.13
N ASN A 291 9.08 -16.73 2.21
CA ASN A 291 8.79 -17.39 3.48
C ASN A 291 10.04 -17.98 4.15
N ILE A 292 10.96 -18.55 3.38
CA ILE A 292 12.23 -19.09 3.92
C ILE A 292 13.11 -17.95 4.44
N ILE A 293 13.25 -16.85 3.68
CA ILE A 293 13.97 -15.65 4.11
C ILE A 293 13.36 -15.12 5.41
N TYR A 294 12.05 -15.00 5.48
CA TYR A 294 11.36 -14.56 6.70
C TYR A 294 11.67 -15.44 7.91
N ASN A 295 11.67 -16.78 7.72
CA ASN A 295 11.88 -17.73 8.80
C ASN A 295 13.31 -17.72 9.36
N ILE A 296 14.30 -17.29 8.56
CA ILE A 296 15.73 -17.34 8.92
C ILE A 296 16.28 -15.94 9.21
N LEU A 297 16.08 -15.00 8.30
CA LEU A 297 16.66 -13.65 8.38
C LEU A 297 15.70 -12.62 8.97
N GLY A 298 14.40 -12.99 9.12
CA GLY A 298 13.40 -12.11 9.69
C GLY A 298 12.73 -11.18 8.68
N ARG A 299 12.03 -10.17 9.23
CA ARG A 299 11.08 -9.36 8.48
C ARG A 299 11.75 -8.42 7.47
N GLU A 300 12.83 -7.77 7.84
CA GLU A 300 13.42 -6.71 7.00
C GLU A 300 14.00 -7.28 5.68
N PRO A 301 14.83 -8.34 5.66
CA PRO A 301 15.28 -8.99 4.42
C PRO A 301 14.11 -9.53 3.58
N TYR A 302 13.07 -10.05 4.23
CA TYR A 302 11.85 -10.47 3.54
C TYR A 302 11.18 -9.32 2.79
N ILE A 303 11.00 -8.16 3.43
CA ILE A 303 10.38 -6.97 2.80
C ILE A 303 11.24 -6.47 1.65
N ARG A 304 12.57 -6.41 1.80
CA ARG A 304 13.46 -6.05 0.68
C ARG A 304 13.26 -6.99 -0.51
N TYR A 305 13.20 -8.28 -0.26
CA TYR A 305 13.01 -9.29 -1.32
C TYR A 305 11.66 -9.15 -2.05
N ILE A 306 10.55 -9.05 -1.31
CA ILE A 306 9.22 -8.97 -1.94
C ILE A 306 8.96 -7.64 -2.65
N ASN A 307 9.62 -6.56 -2.25
CA ASN A 307 9.44 -5.25 -2.87
C ASN A 307 10.17 -5.12 -4.22
N GLN A 308 11.20 -5.93 -4.49
CA GLN A 308 11.98 -5.85 -5.74
C GLN A 308 11.15 -6.00 -7.01
N GLY A 309 10.05 -6.73 -6.97
CA GLY A 309 9.17 -6.94 -8.14
C GLY A 309 7.72 -6.49 -7.92
N ASP A 310 7.48 -5.60 -6.96
CA ASP A 310 6.14 -5.09 -6.65
C ASP A 310 5.83 -3.87 -7.51
N PRO A 311 4.80 -3.92 -8.42
CA PRO A 311 4.51 -2.81 -9.33
C PRO A 311 4.14 -1.51 -8.61
N THR A 312 3.49 -1.61 -7.44
CA THR A 312 3.08 -0.42 -6.67
C THR A 312 4.29 0.25 -6.03
N VAL A 313 5.22 -0.54 -5.51
CA VAL A 313 6.49 -0.04 -4.96
C VAL A 313 7.34 0.57 -6.07
N GLN A 314 7.46 -0.09 -7.23
CA GLN A 314 8.21 0.43 -8.37
C GLN A 314 7.64 1.78 -8.85
N LYS A 315 6.29 1.92 -8.90
CA LYS A 315 5.65 3.19 -9.26
C LYS A 315 5.91 4.29 -8.23
N ALA A 316 5.95 3.94 -6.95
CA ALA A 316 6.29 4.90 -5.89
C ALA A 316 7.75 5.37 -5.98
N LEU A 317 8.68 4.47 -6.29
CA LEU A 317 10.08 4.81 -6.52
C LEU A 317 10.24 5.74 -7.71
N GLU A 318 9.59 5.44 -8.84
CA GLU A 318 9.57 6.30 -10.03
C GLU A 318 9.10 7.73 -9.70
N ILE A 319 8.02 7.87 -8.92
CA ILE A 319 7.50 9.17 -8.48
C ILE A 319 8.53 9.93 -7.61
N LEU A 320 9.21 9.24 -6.70
CA LEU A 320 10.25 9.85 -5.88
C LEU A 320 11.47 10.28 -6.70
N GLU A 321 11.92 9.44 -7.61
CA GLU A 321 13.07 9.70 -8.48
C GLU A 321 12.83 10.87 -9.44
N ASN A 322 11.59 10.98 -9.95
CA ASN A 322 11.17 12.09 -10.81
C ASN A 322 10.89 13.40 -10.07
N GLY A 323 10.89 13.39 -8.72
CA GLY A 323 10.53 14.55 -7.92
C GLY A 323 9.04 14.90 -7.93
N GLU A 324 8.17 13.94 -8.23
CA GLU A 324 6.71 14.09 -8.38
C GLU A 324 5.93 13.75 -7.09
N ALA A 325 6.61 13.57 -5.97
CA ALA A 325 5.97 13.18 -4.71
C ALA A 325 5.08 14.28 -4.10
N PHE A 326 5.30 15.54 -4.47
CA PHE A 326 4.45 16.64 -4.03
C PHE A 326 3.37 16.93 -5.09
N PRO A 327 2.08 16.80 -4.73
CA PRO A 327 0.99 17.11 -5.65
C PRO A 327 1.04 18.56 -6.13
N LYS A 328 0.61 18.79 -7.38
CA LYS A 328 0.54 20.10 -8.00
C LYS A 328 -0.91 20.56 -8.13
N ALA A 329 -1.13 21.88 -8.14
CA ALA A 329 -2.45 22.43 -8.45
C ALA A 329 -2.87 22.05 -9.89
N PRO A 330 -4.17 21.85 -10.14
CA PRO A 330 -4.66 21.49 -11.48
C PRO A 330 -4.22 22.50 -12.58
N GLU A 331 -4.17 23.78 -12.25
CA GLU A 331 -3.72 24.84 -13.17
C GLU A 331 -2.23 24.73 -13.53
N ASP A 332 -1.41 24.21 -12.64
CA ASP A 332 0.03 24.05 -12.90
C ASP A 332 0.31 22.84 -13.78
N VAL A 333 -0.50 21.78 -13.66
CA VAL A 333 -0.43 20.59 -14.53
C VAL A 333 -0.72 20.98 -15.97
N VAL A 334 -1.78 21.76 -16.22
CA VAL A 334 -2.13 22.25 -17.58
C VAL A 334 -1.01 23.11 -18.17
N LYS A 335 -0.34 23.96 -17.36
CA LYS A 335 0.78 24.79 -17.82
C LYS A 335 2.03 23.96 -18.16
N GLU A 336 2.26 22.86 -17.48
CA GLU A 336 3.40 21.97 -17.77
C GLU A 336 3.14 21.11 -19.01
N GLU A 337 1.96 20.54 -19.18
CA GLU A 337 1.58 19.79 -20.38
C GLU A 337 1.68 20.65 -21.64
N THR A 338 1.21 21.91 -21.60
CA THR A 338 1.35 22.84 -22.71
C THR A 338 2.79 23.25 -23.01
N LYS A 339 3.66 23.29 -22.00
CA LYS A 339 5.10 23.53 -22.18
C LYS A 339 5.82 22.31 -22.78
N ASP A 340 5.42 21.10 -22.39
CA ASP A 340 6.03 19.88 -22.90
C ASP A 340 5.57 19.54 -24.31
N GLU A 341 4.32 19.82 -24.68
CA GLU A 341 3.85 19.78 -26.06
C GLU A 341 4.53 20.82 -26.94
N GLY A 342 4.76 22.03 -26.42
CA GLY A 342 5.53 23.06 -27.08
C GLY A 342 7.01 22.68 -27.32
N LYS A 343 7.62 21.98 -26.37
CA LYS A 343 8.98 21.43 -26.52
C LYS A 343 9.02 20.26 -27.52
N LYS A 344 8.05 19.33 -27.43
CA LYS A 344 7.96 18.18 -28.36
C LYS A 344 7.71 18.65 -29.80
N LYS A 345 6.89 19.68 -30.02
CA LYS A 345 6.72 20.28 -31.34
C LYS A 345 8.01 20.95 -31.86
N ARG A 346 8.72 21.71 -31.03
CA ARG A 346 10.00 22.34 -31.42
C ARG A 346 11.12 21.33 -31.67
N THR A 347 11.15 20.20 -30.96
CA THR A 347 12.12 19.11 -31.19
C THR A 347 11.75 18.25 -32.40
N ALA A 348 10.48 18.05 -32.69
CA ALA A 348 10.01 17.32 -33.88
C ALA A 348 10.28 18.09 -35.16
N GLU A 349 10.24 19.44 -35.13
CA GLU A 349 10.60 20.31 -36.26
C GLU A 349 12.13 20.45 -36.47
N ALA A 350 12.95 20.18 -35.39
CA ALA A 350 14.41 20.34 -35.48
C ALA A 350 15.15 19.05 -35.84
N TYR A 351 14.54 17.87 -35.71
CA TYR A 351 15.17 16.58 -36.02
C TYR A 351 14.20 15.68 -36.78
N GLY A 352 14.24 15.75 -38.11
CA GLY A 352 13.70 14.71 -38.97
C GLY A 352 14.55 13.45 -38.83
N ILE A 353 14.19 12.48 -37.94
CA ILE A 353 14.77 11.14 -37.89
C ILE A 353 13.76 10.13 -37.40
N VAL A 354 13.61 9.12 -38.21
CA VAL A 354 13.13 7.77 -38.21
C VAL A 354 13.22 7.05 -36.86
N LYS A 355 12.13 6.35 -36.51
CA LYS A 355 12.02 5.39 -35.40
C LYS A 355 12.87 4.16 -35.66
N ASP A 356 13.68 3.79 -34.67
CA ASP A 356 14.21 2.43 -34.54
C ASP A 356 14.05 1.97 -33.08
N PRO A 357 13.35 0.85 -32.79
CA PRO A 357 13.08 0.39 -31.44
C PRO A 357 14.03 -0.74 -31.04
N ALA A 358 15.30 -0.46 -30.79
CA ALA A 358 16.20 -1.45 -30.18
C ALA A 358 17.44 -0.82 -29.55
N ARG A 359 17.35 -0.53 -28.24
CA ARG A 359 18.46 -0.57 -27.24
C ARG A 359 17.89 -0.24 -25.87
N ALA A 360 17.58 -1.22 -25.08
CA ALA A 360 18.38 -2.04 -24.15
C ALA A 360 18.96 -1.27 -22.95
N TYR A 361 18.42 -1.61 -21.88
CA TYR A 361 18.66 -1.36 -20.45
C TYR A 361 20.13 -1.45 -20.01
N HIS A 362 20.57 -0.44 -19.26
CA HIS A 362 21.59 -0.56 -18.26
C HIS A 362 21.04 -0.11 -16.91
N TYR A 363 20.92 -1.05 -15.99
CA TYR A 363 20.61 -0.79 -14.58
C TYR A 363 21.86 -0.28 -13.87
N ALA A 364 21.80 0.93 -13.37
CA ALA A 364 22.67 1.39 -12.28
C ALA A 364 21.85 1.31 -10.99
N SER A 365 22.30 0.48 -10.06
CA SER A 365 21.72 0.34 -8.72
C SER A 365 21.99 1.61 -7.92
N ILE A 366 20.91 2.34 -7.61
CA ILE A 366 20.92 3.41 -6.61
C ILE A 366 20.41 2.79 -5.30
N PRO A 367 21.07 3.00 -4.15
CA PRO A 367 20.55 2.52 -2.88
C PRO A 367 19.24 3.23 -2.55
N VAL A 368 18.17 2.46 -2.45
CA VAL A 368 16.85 2.91 -2.03
C VAL A 368 16.70 2.56 -0.56
N CYS A 369 16.46 3.58 0.25
CA CYS A 369 16.10 3.44 1.67
C CYS A 369 14.68 2.92 1.85
#